data_9e7be545ba76add26c9b8acdf754270f
#
_entry.id   9e7be545ba76add26c9b8acdf754270f
#
_cell.length_a   1.000
_cell.length_b   1.000
_cell.length_c   1.000
_cell.angle_alpha   90.00
_cell.angle_beta   90.00
_cell.angle_gamma   90.00
#
_symmetry.space_group_name_H-M   'P 1'
#
loop_
_entity.id
_entity.type
_entity.pdbx_description
1 polymer ?
#
loop_
_entity_poly.entity_id
_entity_poly.type
_entity_poly.pdbx_seq_one_letter_code
_entity_poly.pdbx_strand_id
1 'polypeptide(L)'
;MALMLFAPEAFAARALELNDLQYQVLEEDGRSVLRIEIGMSRADVSYTVQKDSSKPKHLIVAVQDAKLGAMRTDATLDGALGRFMTLREEGRRGVEIMVSFASEVEEQNYAVYTLPADRSAKKPDRLVIDLMTPVAAPVPAFVAPDGIEGVAGHTIVLDPGHGGSDSGAVGPNGVREKDVALQVAQKVQRLLEGAGAHVVMTRTTDRDVYGPNASNGQELQARVDVAERTPGAELFLSIHCNAFSSPTANGTETYSYYGSIEGGRLAAILQEELLAAGGLRDRGAKEANLYVLKHSSIPASLVELAFISNEREEALLTSEEFQNKMAFAIAKGLSRFFVGG
;
A
#
# COMPACT_ATOMS: atom_id res chain seq x y z
N MET A 1 -32.15 -9.64 -76.09
CA MET A 1 -32.41 -8.84 -74.87
C MET A 1 -31.47 -9.40 -73.80
N ALA A 2 -30.31 -8.79 -73.61
CA ALA A 2 -29.29 -9.26 -72.67
C ALA A 2 -29.54 -8.58 -71.30
N LEU A 3 -29.83 -9.40 -70.30
CA LEU A 3 -30.00 -8.95 -68.93
C LEU A 3 -28.63 -8.72 -68.30
N MET A 4 -28.21 -7.48 -68.12
CA MET A 4 -27.04 -7.14 -67.32
C MET A 4 -27.40 -7.28 -65.86
N LEU A 5 -26.84 -8.32 -65.19
CA LEU A 5 -26.79 -8.45 -63.74
C LEU A 5 -25.74 -7.48 -63.21
N PHE A 6 -26.20 -6.40 -62.58
CA PHE A 6 -25.33 -5.58 -61.73
C PHE A 6 -25.06 -6.36 -60.44
N ALA A 7 -23.82 -6.80 -60.25
CA ALA A 7 -23.35 -7.24 -58.95
C ALA A 7 -23.33 -6.02 -58.01
N PRO A 8 -23.85 -6.11 -56.77
CA PRO A 8 -23.72 -5.01 -55.84
C PRO A 8 -22.21 -4.83 -55.50
N GLU A 9 -21.71 -3.66 -55.77
CA GLU A 9 -20.40 -3.24 -55.24
C GLU A 9 -20.46 -3.32 -53.73
N ALA A 10 -19.74 -4.26 -53.12
CA ALA A 10 -19.53 -4.29 -51.69
C ALA A 10 -18.78 -3.01 -51.31
N PHE A 11 -19.48 -2.04 -50.75
CA PHE A 11 -18.86 -0.90 -50.10
C PHE A 11 -17.91 -1.46 -49.06
N ALA A 12 -16.60 -1.41 -49.32
CA ALA A 12 -15.62 -1.73 -48.30
C ALA A 12 -15.84 -0.79 -47.13
N ALA A 13 -16.28 -1.34 -46.01
CA ALA A 13 -16.53 -0.56 -44.79
C ALA A 13 -15.26 0.24 -44.47
N ARG A 14 -15.43 1.55 -44.27
CA ARG A 14 -14.31 2.44 -43.93
C ARG A 14 -13.70 1.94 -42.61
N ALA A 15 -12.36 1.82 -42.58
CA ALA A 15 -11.67 1.39 -41.34
C ALA A 15 -12.08 2.26 -40.16
N LEU A 16 -12.21 1.65 -39.00
CA LEU A 16 -12.39 2.36 -37.73
C LEU A 16 -11.24 3.34 -37.53
N GLU A 17 -11.52 4.56 -37.13
CA GLU A 17 -10.50 5.57 -36.85
C GLU A 17 -10.48 5.86 -35.36
N LEU A 18 -9.31 5.66 -34.73
CA LEU A 18 -9.03 6.07 -33.34
C LEU A 18 -8.48 7.49 -33.39
N ASN A 19 -9.13 8.46 -32.74
CA ASN A 19 -8.91 9.88 -33.02
C ASN A 19 -8.82 10.81 -31.81
N ASP A 20 -8.89 10.29 -30.60
CA ASP A 20 -8.72 11.07 -29.39
C ASP A 20 -8.14 10.17 -28.28
N LEU A 21 -7.32 10.74 -27.38
CA LEU A 21 -6.75 10.05 -26.26
C LEU A 21 -6.82 10.95 -25.02
N GLN A 22 -7.60 10.53 -24.04
CA GLN A 22 -7.73 11.17 -22.74
C GLN A 22 -7.51 10.15 -21.64
N TYR A 23 -7.03 10.58 -20.48
CA TYR A 23 -6.97 9.74 -19.27
C TYR A 23 -7.12 10.60 -18.02
N GLN A 24 -7.66 10.00 -16.97
CA GLN A 24 -7.87 10.62 -15.67
C GLN A 24 -7.89 9.56 -14.57
N VAL A 25 -7.55 9.96 -13.36
CA VAL A 25 -7.71 9.11 -12.17
C VAL A 25 -9.06 9.42 -11.53
N LEU A 26 -9.81 8.37 -11.22
CA LEU A 26 -11.13 8.41 -10.60
C LEU A 26 -11.10 7.57 -9.32
N GLU A 27 -12.01 7.86 -8.41
CA GLU A 27 -12.31 6.99 -7.27
C GLU A 27 -13.68 6.33 -7.51
N GLU A 28 -13.69 5.02 -7.71
CA GLU A 28 -14.90 4.23 -7.95
C GLU A 28 -14.92 3.05 -6.97
N ASP A 29 -16.01 2.90 -6.21
CA ASP A 29 -16.20 1.84 -5.21
C ASP A 29 -15.04 1.67 -4.22
N GLY A 30 -14.45 2.79 -3.78
CA GLY A 30 -13.33 2.83 -2.86
C GLY A 30 -11.99 2.38 -3.45
N ARG A 31 -11.86 2.39 -4.78
CA ARG A 31 -10.67 2.02 -5.53
C ARG A 31 -10.24 3.16 -6.44
N SER A 32 -8.94 3.39 -6.52
CA SER A 32 -8.40 4.28 -7.53
C SER A 32 -8.43 3.59 -8.91
N VAL A 33 -9.00 4.27 -9.88
CA VAL A 33 -9.12 3.82 -11.28
C VAL A 33 -8.45 4.83 -12.19
N LEU A 34 -7.43 4.42 -12.93
CA LEU A 34 -6.89 5.20 -14.03
C LEU A 34 -7.66 4.83 -15.30
N ARG A 35 -8.60 5.68 -15.68
CA ARG A 35 -9.41 5.51 -16.90
C ARG A 35 -8.74 6.13 -18.10
N ILE A 36 -8.52 5.34 -19.13
CA ILE A 36 -8.00 5.75 -20.43
C ILE A 36 -9.15 5.66 -21.43
N GLU A 37 -9.52 6.76 -22.07
CA GLU A 37 -10.57 6.84 -23.08
C GLU A 37 -9.94 7.11 -24.46
N ILE A 38 -10.24 6.28 -25.44
CA ILE A 38 -9.79 6.43 -26.83
C ILE A 38 -11.02 6.63 -27.72
N GLY A 39 -11.13 7.82 -28.30
CA GLY A 39 -12.24 8.19 -29.18
C GLY A 39 -12.25 7.34 -30.46
N MET A 40 -13.46 6.94 -30.89
CA MET A 40 -13.69 6.10 -32.06
C MET A 40 -14.63 6.79 -33.05
N SER A 41 -14.41 6.59 -34.36
CA SER A 41 -15.27 7.13 -35.41
C SER A 41 -16.61 6.39 -35.55
N ARG A 42 -16.78 5.25 -34.90
CA ARG A 42 -18.02 4.44 -34.87
C ARG A 42 -18.03 3.53 -33.66
N ALA A 43 -19.23 3.06 -33.26
CA ALA A 43 -19.43 2.27 -32.05
C ALA A 43 -18.99 0.80 -32.19
N ASP A 44 -19.10 0.22 -33.38
CA ASP A 44 -18.77 -1.18 -33.61
C ASP A 44 -17.26 -1.36 -33.72
N VAL A 45 -16.66 -1.97 -32.72
CA VAL A 45 -15.22 -2.26 -32.66
C VAL A 45 -15.00 -3.73 -32.32
N SER A 46 -14.06 -4.36 -33.03
CA SER A 46 -13.56 -5.69 -32.70
C SER A 46 -12.16 -5.54 -32.14
N TYR A 47 -11.95 -6.07 -30.94
CA TYR A 47 -10.64 -6.05 -30.28
C TYR A 47 -10.38 -7.35 -29.49
N THR A 48 -9.12 -7.62 -29.24
CA THR A 48 -8.68 -8.67 -28.34
C THR A 48 -7.80 -8.08 -27.25
N VAL A 49 -7.84 -8.68 -26.08
CA VAL A 49 -7.03 -8.25 -24.94
C VAL A 49 -6.14 -9.41 -24.52
N GLN A 50 -4.86 -9.16 -24.34
CA GLN A 50 -3.91 -10.17 -23.90
C GLN A 50 -2.83 -9.58 -23.00
N LYS A 51 -2.35 -10.39 -22.07
CA LYS A 51 -1.16 -10.06 -21.28
C LYS A 51 0.08 -10.41 -22.09
N ASP A 52 1.10 -9.57 -22.04
CA ASP A 52 2.41 -9.90 -22.63
C ASP A 52 3.11 -10.93 -21.74
N SER A 53 3.22 -12.17 -22.21
CA SER A 53 3.85 -13.26 -21.47
C SER A 53 5.34 -13.02 -21.16
N SER A 54 5.99 -12.17 -21.95
CA SER A 54 7.40 -11.80 -21.74
C SER A 54 7.59 -10.58 -20.84
N LYS A 55 6.53 -9.81 -20.63
CA LYS A 55 6.52 -8.58 -19.84
C LYS A 55 5.26 -8.51 -18.97
N PRO A 56 5.28 -9.09 -17.77
CA PRO A 56 4.08 -9.28 -16.96
C PRO A 56 3.35 -7.99 -16.54
N LYS A 57 3.98 -6.84 -16.78
CA LYS A 57 3.39 -5.51 -16.54
C LYS A 57 2.79 -4.86 -17.79
N HIS A 58 2.71 -5.57 -18.91
CA HIS A 58 2.16 -5.03 -20.14
C HIS A 58 0.83 -5.71 -20.50
N LEU A 59 -0.18 -4.89 -20.79
CA LEU A 59 -1.44 -5.26 -21.40
C LEU A 59 -1.43 -4.82 -22.85
N ILE A 60 -1.82 -5.70 -23.74
CA ILE A 60 -1.93 -5.43 -25.19
C ILE A 60 -3.40 -5.52 -25.56
N VAL A 61 -3.93 -4.44 -26.16
CA VAL A 61 -5.26 -4.40 -26.77
C VAL A 61 -5.08 -4.24 -28.27
N ALA A 62 -5.40 -5.28 -29.04
CA ALA A 62 -5.31 -5.27 -30.49
C ALA A 62 -6.68 -4.99 -31.09
N VAL A 63 -6.82 -3.84 -31.74
CA VAL A 63 -8.05 -3.36 -32.40
C VAL A 63 -7.99 -3.72 -33.87
N GLN A 64 -8.98 -4.48 -34.35
CA GLN A 64 -9.06 -4.94 -35.72
C GLN A 64 -9.77 -3.91 -36.61
N ASP A 65 -9.45 -3.93 -37.90
CA ASP A 65 -10.04 -3.04 -38.92
C ASP A 65 -9.95 -1.54 -38.52
N ALA A 66 -8.86 -1.17 -37.84
CA ALA A 66 -8.63 0.16 -37.29
C ALA A 66 -7.40 0.81 -37.91
N LYS A 67 -7.35 2.14 -37.83
CA LYS A 67 -6.18 2.99 -38.11
C LYS A 67 -6.11 4.12 -37.10
N LEU A 68 -4.95 4.72 -36.98
CA LEU A 68 -4.76 5.93 -36.18
C LEU A 68 -5.22 7.16 -36.94
N GLY A 69 -5.99 8.01 -36.33
CA GLY A 69 -6.32 9.35 -36.79
C GLY A 69 -5.28 10.37 -36.33
N ALA A 70 -5.64 11.65 -36.41
CA ALA A 70 -4.78 12.75 -35.97
C ALA A 70 -4.81 12.85 -34.44
N MET A 71 -4.05 12.00 -33.76
CA MET A 71 -3.97 11.94 -32.29
C MET A 71 -2.54 11.68 -31.82
N ARG A 72 -2.24 11.94 -30.57
CA ARG A 72 -0.99 11.47 -29.97
C ARG A 72 -1.00 9.94 -29.86
N THR A 73 0.15 9.33 -30.05
CA THR A 73 0.31 7.88 -30.08
C THR A 73 1.07 7.31 -28.88
N ASP A 74 1.42 8.17 -27.93
CA ASP A 74 2.05 7.81 -26.69
C ASP A 74 1.61 8.75 -25.55
N ALA A 75 1.65 8.27 -24.34
CA ALA A 75 1.38 9.06 -23.14
C ALA A 75 2.13 8.51 -21.93
N THR A 76 2.69 9.41 -21.12
CA THR A 76 3.08 9.10 -19.74
C THR A 76 1.83 9.19 -18.89
N LEU A 77 1.55 8.16 -18.11
CA LEU A 77 0.36 8.04 -17.29
C LEU A 77 0.61 8.59 -15.86
N ASP A 78 -0.22 8.19 -14.89
CA ASP A 78 -0.19 8.69 -13.51
C ASP A 78 1.03 8.22 -12.70
N GLY A 79 1.74 7.17 -13.15
CA GLY A 79 2.89 6.57 -12.46
C GLY A 79 2.51 5.61 -11.32
N ALA A 80 1.30 5.73 -10.76
CA ALA A 80 0.81 4.94 -9.65
C ALA A 80 0.12 3.64 -10.10
N LEU A 81 -0.80 3.72 -11.05
CA LEU A 81 -1.50 2.59 -11.66
C LEU A 81 -0.90 2.21 -13.01
N GLY A 82 -0.61 3.20 -13.84
CA GLY A 82 -0.01 3.05 -15.15
C GLY A 82 1.23 3.91 -15.32
N ARG A 83 2.24 3.41 -16.03
CA ARG A 83 3.48 4.15 -16.30
C ARG A 83 3.44 4.89 -17.62
N PHE A 84 3.14 4.18 -18.69
CA PHE A 84 3.05 4.73 -20.02
C PHE A 84 2.16 3.86 -20.91
N MET A 85 1.73 4.42 -22.02
CA MET A 85 1.06 3.70 -23.09
C MET A 85 1.58 4.12 -24.46
N THR A 86 1.41 3.23 -25.44
CA THR A 86 1.71 3.51 -26.85
C THR A 86 0.65 2.90 -27.74
N LEU A 87 0.35 3.57 -28.85
CA LEU A 87 -0.50 3.09 -29.92
C LEU A 87 0.33 2.96 -31.20
N ARG A 88 0.20 1.85 -31.88
CA ARG A 88 0.92 1.59 -33.13
C ARG A 88 0.01 0.95 -34.16
N GLU A 89 0.11 1.36 -35.40
CA GLU A 89 -0.54 0.64 -36.49
C GLU A 89 0.15 -0.70 -36.72
N GLU A 90 -0.62 -1.77 -36.82
CA GLU A 90 -0.15 -3.12 -37.05
C GLU A 90 -0.74 -3.67 -38.36
N GLY A 91 0.14 -3.97 -39.34
CA GLY A 91 -0.27 -4.44 -40.64
C GLY A 91 -1.02 -3.36 -41.43
N ARG A 92 -1.98 -3.80 -42.26
CA ARG A 92 -2.72 -2.87 -43.14
C ARG A 92 -3.98 -2.27 -42.47
N ARG A 93 -4.52 -2.92 -41.48
CA ARG A 93 -5.80 -2.55 -40.85
C ARG A 93 -5.87 -3.06 -39.40
N GLY A 94 -4.95 -2.65 -38.58
CA GLY A 94 -4.94 -2.97 -37.12
C GLY A 94 -4.22 -1.89 -36.34
N VAL A 95 -4.63 -1.72 -35.07
CA VAL A 95 -3.94 -0.86 -34.12
C VAL A 95 -3.68 -1.66 -32.86
N GLU A 96 -2.43 -1.72 -32.45
CA GLU A 96 -2.01 -2.25 -31.16
C GLU A 96 -1.91 -1.10 -30.15
N ILE A 97 -2.55 -1.28 -29.01
CA ILE A 97 -2.47 -0.40 -27.85
C ILE A 97 -1.75 -1.17 -26.76
N MET A 98 -0.57 -0.73 -26.38
CA MET A 98 0.17 -1.31 -25.27
C MET A 98 0.11 -0.37 -24.06
N VAL A 99 -0.30 -0.91 -22.93
CA VAL A 99 -0.36 -0.18 -21.64
C VAL A 99 0.58 -0.84 -20.64
N SER A 100 1.51 -0.07 -20.09
CA SER A 100 2.45 -0.51 -19.06
C SER A 100 1.89 -0.15 -17.67
N PHE A 101 1.66 -1.15 -16.84
CA PHE A 101 1.20 -1.03 -15.46
C PHE A 101 2.35 -0.73 -14.50
N ALA A 102 2.05 -0.17 -13.35
CA ALA A 102 2.99 -0.05 -12.25
C ALA A 102 3.27 -1.41 -11.57
N SER A 103 2.24 -2.27 -11.48
CA SER A 103 2.30 -3.66 -10.97
C SER A 103 2.14 -4.68 -12.09
N GLU A 104 2.12 -5.97 -11.77
CA GLU A 104 1.80 -7.03 -12.73
C GLU A 104 0.33 -6.97 -13.17
N VAL A 105 0.07 -7.36 -14.43
CA VAL A 105 -1.27 -7.38 -15.01
C VAL A 105 -2.01 -8.63 -14.54
N GLU A 106 -3.10 -8.43 -13.80
CA GLU A 106 -4.00 -9.48 -13.34
C GLU A 106 -5.43 -9.21 -13.83
N GLU A 107 -6.27 -10.24 -13.93
CA GLU A 107 -7.63 -10.09 -14.47
C GLU A 107 -8.51 -9.12 -13.68
N GLN A 108 -8.25 -9.01 -12.36
CA GLN A 108 -9.02 -8.13 -11.47
C GLN A 108 -8.51 -6.68 -11.43
N ASN A 109 -7.38 -6.35 -12.07
CA ASN A 109 -6.82 -5.01 -12.02
C ASN A 109 -6.90 -4.23 -13.35
N TYR A 110 -7.65 -4.74 -14.31
CA TYR A 110 -8.02 -4.00 -15.51
C TYR A 110 -9.41 -4.35 -16.02
N ALA A 111 -9.99 -3.45 -16.80
CA ALA A 111 -11.16 -3.71 -17.61
C ALA A 111 -10.98 -3.03 -18.98
N VAL A 112 -11.47 -3.68 -20.05
CA VAL A 112 -11.51 -3.10 -21.40
C VAL A 112 -12.94 -3.24 -21.91
N TYR A 113 -13.53 -2.12 -22.28
CA TYR A 113 -14.93 -2.07 -22.74
C TYR A 113 -15.17 -0.85 -23.63
N THR A 114 -16.38 -0.72 -24.17
CA THR A 114 -16.78 0.43 -24.98
C THR A 114 -17.84 1.27 -24.28
N LEU A 115 -17.77 2.58 -24.48
CA LEU A 115 -18.82 3.52 -24.11
C LEU A 115 -19.40 4.19 -25.35
N PRO A 116 -20.73 4.31 -25.47
CA PRO A 116 -21.38 5.02 -26.56
C PRO A 116 -21.07 6.52 -26.49
N ALA A 117 -21.31 7.20 -27.62
CA ALA A 117 -21.19 8.63 -27.71
C ALA A 117 -22.07 9.34 -26.67
N ASP A 118 -21.49 10.29 -25.94
CA ASP A 118 -22.23 11.16 -25.03
C ASP A 118 -22.37 12.54 -25.66
N ARG A 119 -23.58 12.82 -26.14
CA ARG A 119 -23.89 14.10 -26.81
C ARG A 119 -23.86 15.29 -25.84
N SER A 120 -24.17 15.07 -24.55
CA SER A 120 -24.19 16.11 -23.53
C SER A 120 -22.76 16.56 -23.19
N ALA A 121 -21.83 15.62 -23.09
CA ALA A 121 -20.41 15.86 -22.86
C ALA A 121 -19.59 16.07 -24.14
N LYS A 122 -20.25 16.02 -25.33
CA LYS A 122 -19.59 16.09 -26.65
C LYS A 122 -18.48 15.04 -26.84
N LYS A 123 -18.66 13.86 -26.25
CA LYS A 123 -17.72 12.74 -26.38
C LYS A 123 -18.16 11.79 -27.48
N PRO A 124 -17.25 11.31 -28.37
CA PRO A 124 -17.57 10.28 -29.36
C PRO A 124 -17.81 8.91 -28.71
N ASP A 125 -18.06 7.89 -29.51
CA ASP A 125 -17.91 6.49 -29.09
C ASP A 125 -16.47 6.27 -28.61
N ARG A 126 -16.26 5.47 -27.57
CA ARG A 126 -14.94 5.31 -26.94
C ARG A 126 -14.62 3.85 -26.63
N LEU A 127 -13.40 3.46 -26.90
CA LEU A 127 -12.77 2.31 -26.28
C LEU A 127 -12.17 2.77 -24.94
N VAL A 128 -12.51 2.08 -23.85
CA VAL A 128 -12.06 2.42 -22.49
C VAL A 128 -11.18 1.31 -21.96
N ILE A 129 -10.07 1.72 -21.35
CA ILE A 129 -9.16 0.84 -20.64
C ILE A 129 -9.04 1.40 -19.22
N ASP A 130 -9.59 0.70 -18.25
CA ASP A 130 -9.46 1.03 -16.84
C ASP A 130 -8.33 0.19 -16.22
N LEU A 131 -7.39 0.87 -15.57
CA LEU A 131 -6.41 0.25 -14.70
C LEU A 131 -6.85 0.53 -13.25
N MET A 132 -6.98 -0.51 -12.46
CA MET A 132 -7.50 -0.41 -11.10
C MET A 132 -6.46 -0.85 -10.09
N THR A 133 -6.47 -0.23 -8.91
CA THR A 133 -5.73 -0.84 -7.79
C THR A 133 -6.18 -2.29 -7.65
N PRO A 134 -5.24 -3.26 -7.53
CA PRO A 134 -5.63 -4.63 -7.28
C PRO A 134 -6.65 -4.65 -6.13
N VAL A 135 -7.76 -5.36 -6.31
CA VAL A 135 -8.53 -5.76 -5.12
C VAL A 135 -7.54 -6.54 -4.28
N ALA A 136 -7.24 -6.04 -3.09
CA ALA A 136 -6.62 -6.92 -2.13
C ALA A 136 -7.46 -8.19 -2.17
N ALA A 137 -6.88 -9.31 -2.62
CA ALA A 137 -7.57 -10.60 -2.56
C ALA A 137 -8.19 -10.64 -1.17
N PRO A 138 -9.48 -11.07 -1.00
CA PRO A 138 -10.01 -11.22 0.33
C PRO A 138 -8.95 -12.04 1.05
N VAL A 139 -8.20 -11.37 1.92
CA VAL A 139 -7.19 -12.03 2.73
C VAL A 139 -8.03 -13.11 3.38
N PRO A 140 -7.77 -14.42 3.16
CA PRO A 140 -8.53 -15.47 3.81
C PRO A 140 -8.58 -15.02 5.24
N ALA A 141 -9.78 -14.88 5.82
CA ALA A 141 -9.99 -14.22 7.10
C ALA A 141 -8.87 -14.69 8.01
N PHE A 142 -7.88 -13.83 8.26
CA PHE A 142 -6.70 -14.22 9.01
C PHE A 142 -7.23 -14.49 10.40
N VAL A 143 -7.41 -15.76 10.71
CA VAL A 143 -7.76 -16.17 12.07
C VAL A 143 -6.48 -15.94 12.85
N ALA A 144 -6.52 -14.96 13.75
CA ALA A 144 -5.38 -14.72 14.61
C ALA A 144 -5.00 -16.03 15.31
N PRO A 145 -3.72 -16.33 15.44
CA PRO A 145 -3.28 -17.45 16.25
C PRO A 145 -3.82 -17.33 17.67
N ASP A 146 -4.06 -18.44 18.35
CA ASP A 146 -4.47 -18.48 19.76
C ASP A 146 -3.58 -17.56 20.61
N GLY A 147 -4.15 -16.88 21.58
CA GLY A 147 -3.43 -16.00 22.49
C GLY A 147 -3.52 -14.51 22.21
N ILE A 148 -4.41 -14.09 21.27
CA ILE A 148 -4.65 -12.67 20.94
C ILE A 148 -6.13 -12.28 21.13
N GLU A 149 -6.90 -13.03 21.90
CA GLU A 149 -8.37 -12.90 22.00
C GLU A 149 -8.83 -11.62 22.71
N GLY A 150 -7.99 -11.06 23.57
CA GLY A 150 -8.34 -9.91 24.43
C GLY A 150 -8.47 -8.57 23.70
N VAL A 151 -8.21 -8.51 22.39
CA VAL A 151 -8.21 -7.23 21.65
C VAL A 151 -9.51 -6.98 20.87
N ALA A 152 -10.43 -7.92 20.83
CA ALA A 152 -11.65 -7.79 20.03
C ALA A 152 -12.49 -6.59 20.48
N GLY A 153 -12.84 -5.73 19.51
CA GLY A 153 -13.63 -4.51 19.75
C GLY A 153 -12.84 -3.31 20.28
N HIS A 154 -11.56 -3.48 20.64
CA HIS A 154 -10.70 -2.39 21.08
C HIS A 154 -10.11 -1.62 19.90
N THR A 155 -9.91 -0.31 20.06
CA THR A 155 -9.30 0.56 19.06
C THR A 155 -7.87 0.89 19.46
N ILE A 156 -6.92 0.46 18.64
CA ILE A 156 -5.47 0.53 18.88
C ILE A 156 -4.80 1.38 17.82
N VAL A 157 -3.98 2.34 18.24
CA VAL A 157 -3.17 3.14 17.31
C VAL A 157 -1.74 2.60 17.30
N LEU A 158 -1.27 2.19 16.12
CA LEU A 158 0.11 1.77 15.88
C LEU A 158 0.88 2.88 15.18
N ASP A 159 2.05 3.19 15.69
CA ASP A 159 2.95 4.21 15.18
C ASP A 159 4.27 3.58 14.71
N PRO A 160 4.40 3.20 13.43
CA PRO A 160 5.72 2.83 12.90
C PRO A 160 6.63 4.05 12.90
N GLY A 161 7.70 4.01 13.69
CA GLY A 161 8.64 5.11 13.81
C GLY A 161 9.22 5.57 12.49
N HIS A 162 9.64 6.84 12.41
CA HIS A 162 10.27 7.44 11.23
C HIS A 162 9.37 7.39 9.96
N GLY A 163 9.94 7.52 8.78
CA GLY A 163 9.22 7.46 7.50
C GLY A 163 9.54 8.65 6.59
N GLY A 164 9.29 8.50 5.30
CA GLY A 164 9.50 9.54 4.31
C GLY A 164 10.93 10.08 4.31
N SER A 165 11.09 11.35 4.68
CA SER A 165 12.40 12.03 4.73
C SER A 165 13.28 11.60 5.92
N ASP A 166 12.70 11.02 6.97
CA ASP A 166 13.41 10.51 8.14
C ASP A 166 13.65 8.99 8.01
N SER A 167 14.91 8.59 7.81
CA SER A 167 15.27 7.18 7.73
C SER A 167 15.27 6.45 9.09
N GLY A 168 15.28 7.20 10.19
CA GLY A 168 15.71 6.67 11.48
C GLY A 168 17.18 6.26 11.45
N ALA A 169 17.57 5.41 12.37
CA ALA A 169 18.90 4.82 12.38
C ALA A 169 19.13 3.94 11.13
N VAL A 170 20.40 3.88 10.72
CA VAL A 170 20.84 3.04 9.60
C VAL A 170 21.87 2.05 10.12
N GLY A 171 21.61 0.77 9.93
CA GLY A 171 22.49 -0.30 10.33
C GLY A 171 23.76 -0.41 9.48
N PRO A 172 24.75 -1.20 9.90
CA PRO A 172 26.02 -1.34 9.20
C PRO A 172 25.90 -1.90 7.78
N ASN A 173 24.84 -2.66 7.47
CA ASN A 173 24.56 -3.18 6.13
C ASN A 173 23.53 -2.33 5.34
N GLY A 174 23.21 -1.14 5.84
CA GLY A 174 22.34 -0.17 5.16
C GLY A 174 20.84 -0.38 5.39
N VAL A 175 20.45 -1.23 6.32
CA VAL A 175 19.05 -1.40 6.73
C VAL A 175 18.59 -0.14 7.44
N ARG A 176 17.44 0.39 7.03
CA ARG A 176 16.86 1.61 7.63
C ARG A 176 15.79 1.24 8.63
N GLU A 177 15.81 1.88 9.78
CA GLU A 177 14.85 1.67 10.87
C GLU A 177 13.40 1.87 10.39
N LYS A 178 13.13 2.92 9.63
CA LYS A 178 11.78 3.20 9.10
C LYS A 178 11.15 2.05 8.32
N ASP A 179 11.97 1.27 7.60
CA ASP A 179 11.51 0.15 6.79
C ASP A 179 11.12 -1.04 7.69
N VAL A 180 11.98 -1.35 8.68
CA VAL A 180 11.72 -2.43 9.65
C VAL A 180 10.50 -2.10 10.53
N ALA A 181 10.44 -0.88 11.07
CA ALA A 181 9.32 -0.43 11.90
C ALA A 181 7.97 -0.57 11.17
N LEU A 182 7.92 -0.16 9.88
CA LEU A 182 6.71 -0.30 9.06
C LEU A 182 6.34 -1.76 8.81
N GLN A 183 7.32 -2.60 8.45
CA GLN A 183 7.10 -4.03 8.18
C GLN A 183 6.55 -4.75 9.41
N VAL A 184 7.12 -4.52 10.59
CA VAL A 184 6.67 -5.13 11.84
C VAL A 184 5.28 -4.59 12.22
N ALA A 185 5.05 -3.27 12.16
CA ALA A 185 3.76 -2.68 12.46
C ALA A 185 2.62 -3.22 11.58
N GLN A 186 2.87 -3.42 10.28
CA GLN A 186 1.90 -4.03 9.36
C GLN A 186 1.59 -5.50 9.70
N LYS A 187 2.57 -6.23 10.23
CA LYS A 187 2.36 -7.61 10.71
C LYS A 187 1.51 -7.60 11.99
N VAL A 188 1.80 -6.68 12.92
CA VAL A 188 1.00 -6.47 14.14
C VAL A 188 -0.44 -6.08 13.79
N GLN A 189 -0.63 -5.14 12.87
CA GLN A 189 -1.95 -4.73 12.39
C GLN A 189 -2.77 -5.95 11.92
N ARG A 190 -2.21 -6.77 11.03
CA ARG A 190 -2.91 -7.97 10.52
C ARG A 190 -3.31 -8.94 11.63
N LEU A 191 -2.44 -9.14 12.63
CA LEU A 191 -2.71 -10.01 13.76
C LEU A 191 -3.87 -9.49 14.62
N LEU A 192 -3.85 -8.20 14.93
CA LEU A 192 -4.87 -7.55 15.76
C LEU A 192 -6.23 -7.47 15.04
N GLU A 193 -6.24 -7.07 13.77
CA GLU A 193 -7.47 -7.02 12.95
C GLU A 193 -8.09 -8.41 12.78
N GLY A 194 -7.25 -9.44 12.56
CA GLY A 194 -7.68 -10.83 12.52
C GLY A 194 -8.25 -11.35 13.83
N ALA A 195 -7.90 -10.72 14.98
CA ALA A 195 -8.46 -10.98 16.31
C ALA A 195 -9.65 -10.06 16.65
N GLY A 196 -10.12 -9.23 15.70
CA GLY A 196 -11.31 -8.39 15.86
C GLY A 196 -11.05 -7.01 16.47
N ALA A 197 -9.81 -6.53 16.53
CA ALA A 197 -9.48 -5.16 16.92
C ALA A 197 -9.71 -4.18 15.77
N HIS A 198 -9.91 -2.91 16.11
CA HIS A 198 -9.84 -1.78 15.16
C HIS A 198 -8.43 -1.19 15.23
N VAL A 199 -7.68 -1.22 14.13
CA VAL A 199 -6.31 -0.72 14.11
C VAL A 199 -6.19 0.50 13.22
N VAL A 200 -5.62 1.58 13.76
CA VAL A 200 -5.28 2.80 13.03
C VAL A 200 -3.77 2.94 13.01
N MET A 201 -3.20 3.12 11.83
CA MET A 201 -1.76 3.33 11.65
C MET A 201 -1.45 4.80 11.45
N THR A 202 -0.40 5.35 12.07
CA THR A 202 0.04 6.73 11.80
C THR A 202 0.55 6.89 10.37
N ARG A 203 1.14 5.83 9.80
CA ARG A 203 1.49 5.69 8.39
C ARG A 203 1.38 4.23 7.95
N THR A 204 0.98 4.01 6.72
CA THR A 204 0.86 2.68 6.09
C THR A 204 1.87 2.44 4.96
N THR A 205 2.60 3.50 4.59
CA THR A 205 3.62 3.50 3.54
C THR A 205 4.87 4.25 4.02
N ASP A 206 5.93 4.28 3.21
CA ASP A 206 7.12 5.08 3.48
C ASP A 206 6.82 6.58 3.17
N ARG A 207 6.29 7.28 4.17
CA ARG A 207 5.96 8.71 4.10
C ARG A 207 6.14 9.40 5.45
N ASP A 208 6.35 10.72 5.42
CA ASP A 208 6.23 11.57 6.59
C ASP A 208 4.75 11.61 7.05
N VAL A 209 4.48 11.66 8.35
CA VAL A 209 3.10 11.72 8.89
C VAL A 209 2.55 13.13 8.77
N TYR A 210 3.36 14.15 9.11
CA TYR A 210 2.99 15.56 8.90
C TYR A 210 3.10 15.94 7.43
N GLY A 211 4.23 15.63 6.82
CA GLY A 211 4.55 15.95 5.44
C GLY A 211 6.03 16.28 5.24
N PRO A 212 6.46 16.38 3.97
CA PRO A 212 7.86 16.61 3.66
C PRO A 212 8.36 17.97 4.23
N ASN A 213 9.61 17.95 4.70
CA ASN A 213 10.28 19.11 5.30
C ASN A 213 9.67 19.63 6.62
N ALA A 214 8.89 18.83 7.33
CA ALA A 214 8.42 19.15 8.66
C ALA A 214 9.59 19.26 9.64
N SER A 215 9.44 20.09 10.68
CA SER A 215 10.32 20.02 11.82
C SER A 215 10.06 18.72 12.61
N ASN A 216 11.06 18.24 13.34
CA ASN A 216 10.91 17.05 14.18
C ASN A 216 9.71 17.16 15.13
N GLY A 217 9.48 18.34 15.75
CA GLY A 217 8.32 18.56 16.62
C GLY A 217 6.97 18.47 15.89
N GLN A 218 6.86 18.95 14.63
CA GLN A 218 5.64 18.83 13.83
C GLN A 218 5.36 17.36 13.46
N GLU A 219 6.41 16.62 13.07
CA GLU A 219 6.29 15.21 12.71
C GLU A 219 5.86 14.38 13.92
N LEU A 220 6.48 14.57 15.09
CA LEU A 220 6.12 13.86 16.32
C LEU A 220 4.72 14.22 16.81
N GLN A 221 4.31 15.52 16.71
CA GLN A 221 2.95 15.92 17.07
C GLN A 221 1.91 15.30 16.13
N ALA A 222 2.19 15.24 14.83
CA ALA A 222 1.27 14.61 13.87
C ALA A 222 0.96 13.15 14.21
N ARG A 223 1.93 12.40 14.74
CA ARG A 223 1.75 11.02 15.22
C ARG A 223 0.81 10.96 16.41
N VAL A 224 1.01 11.83 17.40
CA VAL A 224 0.11 11.98 18.55
C VAL A 224 -1.30 12.38 18.07
N ASP A 225 -1.39 13.35 17.15
CA ASP A 225 -2.66 13.83 16.62
C ASP A 225 -3.49 12.73 15.93
N VAL A 226 -2.86 11.70 15.35
CA VAL A 226 -3.59 10.53 14.82
C VAL A 226 -4.32 9.81 15.94
N ALA A 227 -3.66 9.57 17.09
CA ALA A 227 -4.28 8.93 18.23
C ALA A 227 -5.40 9.80 18.83
N GLU A 228 -5.13 11.09 19.06
CA GLU A 228 -6.07 12.02 19.65
C GLU A 228 -7.35 12.27 18.81
N ARG A 229 -7.22 12.15 17.47
CA ARG A 229 -8.34 12.30 16.54
C ARG A 229 -9.04 10.99 16.18
N THR A 230 -8.51 9.84 16.60
CA THR A 230 -9.14 8.54 16.38
C THR A 230 -10.26 8.31 17.38
N PRO A 231 -11.54 8.26 16.95
CA PRO A 231 -12.64 8.04 17.88
C PRO A 231 -12.51 6.70 18.59
N GLY A 232 -12.56 6.72 19.92
CA GLY A 232 -12.49 5.52 20.72
C GLY A 232 -11.10 4.88 20.79
N ALA A 233 -10.04 5.60 20.45
CA ALA A 233 -8.67 5.10 20.65
C ALA A 233 -8.40 4.86 22.13
N GLU A 234 -7.93 3.66 22.48
CA GLU A 234 -7.71 3.22 23.84
C GLU A 234 -6.23 3.00 24.18
N LEU A 235 -5.39 2.88 23.13
CA LEU A 235 -3.98 2.58 23.29
C LEU A 235 -3.17 3.11 22.10
N PHE A 236 -1.97 3.65 22.40
CA PHE A 236 -0.98 4.06 21.41
C PHE A 236 0.31 3.26 21.57
N LEU A 237 0.79 2.62 20.52
CA LEU A 237 2.05 1.86 20.50
C LEU A 237 2.96 2.33 19.38
N SER A 238 4.13 2.89 19.76
CA SER A 238 5.19 3.23 18.81
C SER A 238 6.19 2.08 18.67
N ILE A 239 6.63 1.80 17.45
CA ILE A 239 7.51 0.66 17.10
C ILE A 239 8.77 1.20 16.44
N HIS A 240 9.93 0.87 17.04
CA HIS A 240 11.25 1.36 16.71
C HIS A 240 12.32 0.26 16.70
N CYS A 241 13.50 0.61 16.23
CA CYS A 241 14.73 -0.18 16.35
C CYS A 241 15.82 0.68 16.96
N ASN A 242 16.38 0.23 18.06
CA ASN A 242 17.40 0.95 18.81
C ASN A 242 18.71 1.11 18.04
N ALA A 243 19.44 2.15 18.36
CA ALA A 243 20.79 2.36 17.87
C ALA A 243 21.71 2.96 18.94
N PHE A 244 22.96 2.56 18.93
CA PHE A 244 23.97 3.11 19.81
C PHE A 244 25.34 3.20 19.12
N SER A 245 26.19 4.07 19.58
CA SER A 245 27.56 4.28 19.01
C SER A 245 28.46 3.04 19.14
N SER A 246 28.23 2.19 20.16
CA SER A 246 28.92 0.91 20.26
C SER A 246 28.24 -0.16 19.43
N PRO A 247 28.95 -0.79 18.48
CA PRO A 247 28.36 -1.88 17.67
C PRO A 247 28.06 -3.16 18.46
N THR A 248 28.52 -3.23 19.73
CA THR A 248 28.22 -4.35 20.62
C THR A 248 26.99 -4.16 21.47
N ALA A 249 26.35 -2.96 21.43
CA ALA A 249 25.03 -2.75 22.06
C ALA A 249 24.01 -3.69 21.45
N ASN A 250 23.19 -4.33 22.30
CA ASN A 250 22.26 -5.37 21.87
C ASN A 250 21.10 -5.51 22.86
N GLY A 251 20.00 -6.10 22.42
CA GLY A 251 18.86 -6.47 23.24
C GLY A 251 17.58 -5.71 22.93
N THR A 252 16.53 -6.05 23.66
CA THR A 252 15.18 -5.46 23.51
C THR A 252 14.85 -4.62 24.74
N GLU A 253 14.19 -3.49 24.54
CA GLU A 253 13.71 -2.63 25.61
C GLU A 253 12.38 -1.96 25.25
N THR A 254 11.62 -1.57 26.28
CA THR A 254 10.35 -0.88 26.11
C THR A 254 10.31 0.37 26.97
N TYR A 255 9.48 1.33 26.58
CA TYR A 255 9.42 2.61 27.25
C TYR A 255 7.98 3.05 27.53
N SER A 256 7.80 3.73 28.67
CA SER A 256 6.64 4.53 29.03
C SER A 256 7.04 5.94 29.42
N TYR A 257 6.09 6.86 29.48
CA TYR A 257 6.34 8.18 30.03
C TYR A 257 6.40 8.12 31.56
N TYR A 258 7.21 8.98 32.18
CA TYR A 258 7.40 9.08 33.62
C TYR A 258 6.08 9.14 34.38
N GLY A 259 5.88 8.20 35.32
CA GLY A 259 4.70 8.12 36.19
C GLY A 259 3.42 7.68 35.50
N SER A 260 3.46 7.27 34.23
CA SER A 260 2.30 6.71 33.53
C SER A 260 2.05 5.28 34.01
N ILE A 261 1.04 5.07 34.85
CA ILE A 261 0.72 3.75 35.43
C ILE A 261 0.36 2.75 34.32
N GLU A 262 -0.59 3.10 33.47
CA GLU A 262 -1.03 2.21 32.40
C GLU A 262 0.02 2.06 31.28
N GLY A 263 0.75 3.14 30.95
CA GLY A 263 1.87 3.05 30.02
C GLY A 263 2.98 2.15 30.56
N GLY A 264 3.29 2.24 31.85
CA GLY A 264 4.28 1.38 32.53
C GLY A 264 3.85 -0.08 32.57
N ARG A 265 2.57 -0.35 32.86
CA ARG A 265 1.99 -1.69 32.81
C ARG A 265 2.09 -2.29 31.40
N LEU A 266 1.73 -1.50 30.39
CA LEU A 266 1.84 -1.89 28.98
C LEU A 266 3.30 -2.19 28.60
N ALA A 267 4.23 -1.30 28.92
CA ALA A 267 5.65 -1.49 28.64
C ALA A 267 6.21 -2.77 29.27
N ALA A 268 5.84 -3.06 30.53
CA ALA A 268 6.28 -4.27 31.23
C ALA A 268 5.75 -5.56 30.56
N ILE A 269 4.46 -5.60 30.22
CA ILE A 269 3.85 -6.75 29.54
C ILE A 269 4.49 -6.97 28.16
N LEU A 270 4.70 -5.90 27.37
CA LEU A 270 5.35 -5.99 26.08
C LEU A 270 6.79 -6.48 26.19
N GLN A 271 7.54 -6.00 27.20
CA GLN A 271 8.92 -6.47 27.46
C GLN A 271 8.97 -7.99 27.68
N GLU A 272 8.09 -8.51 28.53
CA GLU A 272 8.03 -9.95 28.81
C GLU A 272 7.77 -10.77 27.53
N GLU A 273 6.77 -10.39 26.72
CA GLU A 273 6.44 -11.13 25.52
C GLU A 273 7.52 -11.03 24.43
N LEU A 274 8.12 -9.85 24.26
CA LEU A 274 9.21 -9.65 23.30
C LEU A 274 10.43 -10.47 23.66
N LEU A 275 10.80 -10.58 24.94
CA LEU A 275 11.91 -11.39 25.40
C LEU A 275 11.64 -12.89 25.18
N ALA A 276 10.44 -13.34 25.51
CA ALA A 276 10.06 -14.75 25.33
C ALA A 276 10.11 -15.17 23.83
N ALA A 277 9.76 -14.26 22.92
CA ALA A 277 9.75 -14.53 21.48
C ALA A 277 11.10 -14.33 20.80
N GLY A 278 11.79 -13.24 21.14
CA GLY A 278 13.02 -12.82 20.46
C GLY A 278 14.29 -13.48 20.96
N GLY A 279 14.31 -13.93 22.22
CA GLY A 279 15.50 -14.51 22.85
C GLY A 279 16.68 -13.55 22.95
N LEU A 280 16.43 -12.24 22.86
CA LEU A 280 17.45 -11.19 22.95
C LEU A 280 17.73 -10.84 24.42
N ARG A 281 18.81 -10.07 24.61
CA ARG A 281 19.16 -9.55 25.93
C ARG A 281 18.05 -8.67 26.48
N ASP A 282 17.64 -8.93 27.71
CA ASP A 282 16.73 -8.07 28.46
C ASP A 282 17.41 -6.75 28.85
N ARG A 283 16.82 -5.64 28.41
CA ARG A 283 17.22 -4.30 28.82
C ARG A 283 16.18 -3.60 29.68
N GLY A 284 15.03 -4.26 29.90
CA GLY A 284 13.95 -3.86 30.78
C GLY A 284 12.94 -2.90 30.17
N ALA A 285 11.78 -2.84 30.82
CA ALA A 285 10.83 -1.75 30.66
C ALA A 285 11.31 -0.53 31.44
N LYS A 286 11.30 0.64 30.81
CA LYS A 286 11.91 1.87 31.34
C LYS A 286 10.97 3.06 31.22
N GLU A 287 11.28 4.11 31.96
CA GLU A 287 10.62 5.40 31.78
C GLU A 287 11.55 6.35 31.01
N ALA A 288 10.98 7.10 30.08
CA ALA A 288 11.70 8.08 29.28
C ALA A 288 10.83 9.28 28.86
N ASN A 289 11.49 10.44 28.65
CA ASN A 289 10.83 11.63 28.16
C ASN A 289 10.76 11.61 26.60
N LEU A 290 10.08 10.61 26.05
CA LEU A 290 9.83 10.51 24.61
C LEU A 290 8.59 11.32 24.25
N TYR A 291 8.67 12.11 23.16
CA TYR A 291 7.65 13.07 22.79
C TYR A 291 6.26 12.43 22.65
N VAL A 292 6.15 11.36 21.87
CA VAL A 292 4.88 10.68 21.59
C VAL A 292 4.26 10.06 22.84
N LEU A 293 5.08 9.60 23.79
CA LEU A 293 4.58 9.04 25.07
C LEU A 293 4.15 10.14 26.04
N LYS A 294 4.85 11.29 26.03
CA LYS A 294 4.55 12.42 26.90
C LYS A 294 3.24 13.11 26.51
N HIS A 295 2.96 13.21 25.22
CA HIS A 295 1.85 14.01 24.68
C HIS A 295 0.61 13.17 24.36
N SER A 296 0.66 11.84 24.48
CA SER A 296 -0.51 10.97 24.35
C SER A 296 -1.42 11.11 25.57
N SER A 297 -2.72 11.31 25.36
CA SER A 297 -3.74 11.34 26.41
C SER A 297 -4.26 9.94 26.80
N ILE A 298 -3.90 8.91 26.01
CA ILE A 298 -4.25 7.51 26.24
C ILE A 298 -3.01 6.70 26.65
N PRO A 299 -3.17 5.50 27.26
CA PRO A 299 -2.07 4.60 27.55
C PRO A 299 -1.12 4.45 26.37
N ALA A 300 0.17 4.75 26.56
CA ALA A 300 1.15 4.77 25.50
C ALA A 300 2.44 4.07 25.90
N SER A 301 3.00 3.30 24.95
CA SER A 301 4.31 2.67 25.10
C SER A 301 5.09 2.75 23.77
N LEU A 302 6.42 2.60 23.86
CA LEU A 302 7.30 2.46 22.73
C LEU A 302 8.13 1.19 22.90
N VAL A 303 8.25 0.42 21.83
CA VAL A 303 9.10 -0.77 21.77
C VAL A 303 10.32 -0.52 20.91
N GLU A 304 11.48 -0.91 21.42
CA GLU A 304 12.74 -1.01 20.70
C GLU A 304 13.03 -2.50 20.47
N LEU A 305 12.73 -2.96 19.24
CA LEU A 305 12.74 -4.38 18.90
C LEU A 305 14.10 -5.04 19.12
N ALA A 306 15.15 -4.37 18.65
CA ALA A 306 16.55 -4.80 18.71
C ALA A 306 17.45 -3.64 18.29
N PHE A 307 18.78 -3.75 18.40
CA PHE A 307 19.72 -2.71 17.98
C PHE A 307 20.07 -2.86 16.50
N ILE A 308 19.54 -1.96 15.67
CA ILE A 308 19.86 -1.93 14.23
C ILE A 308 21.35 -1.61 13.98
N SER A 309 22.02 -0.94 14.93
CA SER A 309 23.46 -0.65 14.88
C SER A 309 24.35 -1.86 15.20
N ASN A 310 23.76 -3.00 15.60
CA ASN A 310 24.47 -4.25 15.85
C ASN A 310 24.28 -5.18 14.64
N GLU A 311 25.35 -5.59 13.98
CA GLU A 311 25.30 -6.36 12.73
C GLU A 311 24.48 -7.67 12.85
N ARG A 312 24.60 -8.37 13.99
CA ARG A 312 23.82 -9.58 14.23
C ARG A 312 22.33 -9.30 14.40
N GLU A 313 21.98 -8.23 15.12
CA GLU A 313 20.59 -7.87 15.36
C GLU A 313 19.97 -7.18 14.12
N GLU A 314 20.76 -6.44 13.33
CA GLU A 314 20.33 -5.95 12.02
C GLU A 314 19.91 -7.11 11.10
N ALA A 315 20.70 -8.19 11.06
CA ALA A 315 20.35 -9.39 10.29
C ALA A 315 19.07 -10.06 10.80
N LEU A 316 18.82 -10.07 12.12
CA LEU A 316 17.55 -10.56 12.69
C LEU A 316 16.39 -9.64 12.29
N LEU A 317 16.53 -8.33 12.39
CA LEU A 317 15.51 -7.34 12.06
C LEU A 317 15.03 -7.42 10.60
N THR A 318 15.87 -7.92 9.69
CA THR A 318 15.51 -8.18 8.29
C THR A 318 14.94 -9.57 8.04
N SER A 319 15.05 -10.49 9.00
CA SER A 319 14.51 -11.84 8.89
C SER A 319 12.99 -11.83 9.06
N GLU A 320 12.29 -12.40 8.09
CA GLU A 320 10.82 -12.53 8.17
C GLU A 320 10.39 -13.35 9.39
N GLU A 321 11.12 -14.42 9.72
CA GLU A 321 10.85 -15.24 10.88
C GLU A 321 10.92 -14.42 12.18
N PHE A 322 11.97 -13.61 12.35
CA PHE A 322 12.14 -12.79 13.54
C PHE A 322 11.05 -11.70 13.61
N GLN A 323 10.77 -10.99 12.50
CA GLN A 323 9.71 -10.01 12.45
C GLN A 323 8.34 -10.60 12.79
N ASN A 324 8.04 -11.82 12.32
CA ASN A 324 6.79 -12.51 12.63
C ASN A 324 6.71 -12.86 14.12
N LYS A 325 7.79 -13.34 14.74
CA LYS A 325 7.87 -13.60 16.18
C LYS A 325 7.65 -12.34 17.01
N MET A 326 8.32 -11.23 16.66
CA MET A 326 8.19 -9.97 17.38
C MET A 326 6.79 -9.35 17.20
N ALA A 327 6.22 -9.43 15.99
CA ALA A 327 4.85 -8.96 15.75
C ALA A 327 3.81 -9.76 16.55
N PHE A 328 3.96 -11.08 16.63
CA PHE A 328 3.09 -11.93 17.44
C PHE A 328 3.23 -11.62 18.93
N ALA A 329 4.46 -11.42 19.41
CA ALA A 329 4.73 -11.04 20.80
C ALA A 329 4.07 -9.70 21.15
N ILE A 330 4.16 -8.70 20.26
CA ILE A 330 3.47 -7.42 20.45
C ILE A 330 1.95 -7.63 20.53
N ALA A 331 1.37 -8.33 19.56
CA ALA A 331 -0.08 -8.56 19.53
C ALA A 331 -0.57 -9.32 20.78
N LYS A 332 0.18 -10.32 21.24
CA LYS A 332 -0.09 -11.07 22.46
C LYS A 332 0.04 -10.18 23.72
N GLY A 333 1.07 -9.32 23.76
CA GLY A 333 1.23 -8.36 24.86
C GLY A 333 0.06 -7.38 24.93
N LEU A 334 -0.42 -6.88 23.79
CA LEU A 334 -1.61 -6.04 23.73
C LEU A 334 -2.88 -6.79 24.19
N SER A 335 -3.04 -8.05 23.76
CA SER A 335 -4.14 -8.90 24.25
C SER A 335 -4.11 -9.05 25.77
N ARG A 336 -2.96 -9.38 26.35
CA ARG A 336 -2.77 -9.48 27.80
C ARG A 336 -3.08 -8.17 28.53
N PHE A 337 -2.75 -7.04 27.92
CA PHE A 337 -3.02 -5.72 28.50
C PHE A 337 -4.53 -5.48 28.66
N PHE A 338 -5.33 -5.83 27.68
CA PHE A 338 -6.79 -5.64 27.76
C PHE A 338 -7.50 -6.68 28.62
N VAL A 339 -7.03 -7.93 28.66
CA VAL A 339 -7.62 -8.99 29.51
C VAL A 339 -7.31 -8.80 31.01
N GLY A 340 -6.18 -8.17 31.32
CA GLY A 340 -5.72 -7.98 32.71
C GLY A 340 -6.10 -6.63 33.34
N GLY A 341 -7.01 -5.86 32.70
CA GLY A 341 -7.54 -4.57 33.17
C GLY A 341 -8.77 -4.69 34.07
#